data_f01f3a2ae4ed4686230659197fd6b78c
#
_entry.id   f01f3a2ae4ed4686230659197fd6b78c
#
_cell.length_a   1.000
_cell.length_b   1.000
_cell.length_c   1.000
_cell.angle_alpha   90.00
_cell.angle_beta   90.00
_cell.angle_gamma   90.00
#
_symmetry.space_group_name_H-M   'P 1'
#
loop_
_entity.id
_entity.type
_entity.pdbx_description
1 polymer ?
#
loop_
_entity_poly.entity_id
_entity_poly.type
_entity_poly.pdbx_seq_one_letter_code
_entity_poly.pdbx_strand_id
1 'polypeptide(L)'
;MKNNRRKFFKSIGVLTAGALASGLSSEKSFAQKKIQWKMVTSWPKNFPGLGAGAETLDNYINLLSGGSLNIKVFGANELVPPLGVFDYVSSGGAEMGHSGAYYWKGKTEAAQFFSSVPFGMTAQEMNAWLYYGDGLQLWEKVYKDFNLVPRPAGNTGVQMGGWFNKEINSTDDLKGLKMRIPGLGGEVLARAGGTPFTLAGSEIFTSLQTGVIDATEWVGPYNDRAFGLHKAAKFYYYPGWHEPGPSLECIINKDAYNNLSKQHQSIIDIACKAANIDMISDYMSKNYQALEFFQKEKVQIKQFPKEVLSKLNSISKEVLLELSNKDNLSKQVYDLSLIHISEPTRPY
;
A
#
# COMPACT_ATOMS: atom_id res chain seq x y z
N MET A 1 -43.68 -44.37 -34.25
CA MET A 1 -45.07 -43.96 -34.04
C MET A 1 -45.09 -42.46 -33.69
N LYS A 2 -45.65 -41.72 -34.64
CA LYS A 2 -45.72 -40.26 -34.64
C LYS A 2 -46.91 -39.74 -33.82
N ASN A 3 -46.80 -38.50 -33.35
CA ASN A 3 -47.85 -37.55 -32.99
C ASN A 3 -48.62 -37.76 -31.69
N ASN A 4 -48.40 -36.84 -30.75
CA ASN A 4 -49.50 -36.13 -30.06
C ASN A 4 -48.96 -35.10 -29.02
N ARG A 5 -48.29 -34.06 -29.52
CA ARG A 5 -47.94 -32.88 -28.70
C ARG A 5 -48.42 -31.56 -29.32
N ARG A 6 -49.54 -31.61 -30.06
CA ARG A 6 -50.07 -30.40 -30.75
C ARG A 6 -51.54 -30.15 -30.57
N LYS A 7 -52.16 -30.54 -29.45
CA LYS A 7 -53.58 -30.28 -29.20
C LYS A 7 -53.91 -29.83 -27.78
N PHE A 8 -53.07 -28.94 -27.15
CA PHE A 8 -53.42 -28.39 -25.82
C PHE A 8 -53.48 -26.87 -25.78
N PHE A 9 -53.44 -26.19 -26.92
CA PHE A 9 -53.52 -24.73 -26.99
C PHE A 9 -54.60 -24.25 -27.92
N LYS A 10 -55.89 -24.67 -27.68
CA LYS A 10 -57.07 -24.03 -28.30
C LYS A 10 -58.27 -24.33 -27.42
N SER A 11 -58.48 -23.53 -26.40
CA SER A 11 -59.77 -23.17 -25.82
C SER A 11 -59.56 -22.55 -24.42
N ILE A 12 -59.42 -21.28 -24.37
CA ILE A 12 -59.98 -20.36 -23.39
C ILE A 12 -59.95 -19.01 -24.10
N GLY A 13 -61.06 -18.73 -24.75
CA GLY A 13 -61.37 -17.42 -25.32
C GLY A 13 -61.96 -16.50 -24.26
N VAL A 14 -61.60 -15.28 -24.42
CA VAL A 14 -62.40 -14.07 -24.19
C VAL A 14 -63.33 -14.10 -22.98
N LEU A 15 -62.93 -13.40 -21.91
CA LEU A 15 -63.79 -12.52 -21.09
C LEU A 15 -62.90 -11.97 -19.96
N THR A 16 -62.59 -10.77 -20.03
CA THR A 16 -62.67 -9.60 -19.14
C THR A 16 -61.57 -8.60 -19.45
N ALA A 17 -61.88 -7.73 -20.41
CA ALA A 17 -61.28 -6.41 -20.45
C ALA A 17 -61.94 -5.62 -19.33
N GLY A 18 -61.26 -5.42 -18.23
CA GLY A 18 -61.79 -4.62 -17.12
C GLY A 18 -60.81 -4.57 -15.98
N ALA A 19 -60.18 -3.43 -15.77
CA ALA A 19 -59.58 -2.97 -14.51
C ALA A 19 -58.40 -3.78 -13.96
N LEU A 20 -57.22 -3.62 -14.55
CA LEU A 20 -55.95 -3.69 -13.83
C LEU A 20 -54.98 -2.59 -14.33
N ALA A 21 -55.50 -1.36 -14.40
CA ALA A 21 -54.70 -0.13 -14.41
C ALA A 21 -54.51 0.35 -12.99
N SER A 22 -53.84 -0.44 -12.16
CA SER A 22 -53.51 -0.01 -10.81
C SER A 22 -52.15 -0.57 -10.44
N GLY A 23 -51.16 0.31 -10.41
CA GLY A 23 -49.93 0.08 -9.66
C GLY A 23 -48.68 -0.29 -10.42
N LEU A 24 -48.45 0.22 -11.63
CA LEU A 24 -47.10 0.61 -11.97
C LEU A 24 -46.79 1.87 -11.15
N SER A 25 -46.60 1.70 -9.84
CA SER A 25 -45.83 2.66 -9.07
C SER A 25 -44.48 2.72 -9.79
N SER A 26 -44.30 3.74 -10.62
CA SER A 26 -42.99 4.15 -11.00
C SER A 26 -42.23 4.36 -9.69
N GLU A 27 -41.41 3.38 -9.29
CA GLU A 27 -40.37 3.65 -8.34
C GLU A 27 -39.66 4.87 -8.92
N LYS A 28 -39.94 6.03 -8.33
CA LYS A 28 -39.15 7.21 -8.54
C LYS A 28 -37.76 6.75 -8.13
N SER A 29 -36.96 6.34 -9.10
CA SER A 29 -35.51 6.22 -8.96
C SER A 29 -35.08 7.60 -8.46
N PHE A 30 -35.00 7.75 -7.14
CA PHE A 30 -34.31 8.89 -6.56
C PHE A 30 -32.92 8.82 -7.14
N ALA A 31 -32.63 9.68 -8.12
CA ALA A 31 -31.30 9.81 -8.66
C ALA A 31 -30.37 10.07 -7.45
N GLN A 32 -29.69 9.03 -7.02
CA GLN A 32 -28.82 9.10 -5.86
C GLN A 32 -27.79 10.20 -6.15
N LYS A 33 -27.74 11.21 -5.29
CA LYS A 33 -26.85 12.37 -5.50
C LYS A 33 -25.43 11.83 -5.65
N LYS A 34 -24.82 12.04 -6.83
CA LYS A 34 -23.45 11.62 -7.10
C LYS A 34 -22.50 12.39 -6.20
N ILE A 35 -21.69 11.68 -5.46
CA ILE A 35 -20.62 12.22 -4.62
C ILE A 35 -19.34 12.16 -5.45
N GLN A 36 -18.64 13.29 -5.52
CA GLN A 36 -17.35 13.41 -6.21
C GLN A 36 -16.29 13.74 -5.18
N TRP A 37 -15.29 12.87 -5.05
CA TRP A 37 -14.15 13.02 -4.17
C TRP A 37 -12.85 13.11 -4.95
N LYS A 38 -11.80 13.62 -4.31
CA LYS A 38 -10.43 13.63 -4.79
C LYS A 38 -9.59 12.67 -3.96
N MET A 39 -8.73 11.91 -4.63
CA MET A 39 -7.66 11.15 -4.01
C MET A 39 -6.32 11.68 -4.52
N VAL A 40 -5.44 12.10 -3.61
CA VAL A 40 -4.06 12.47 -3.93
C VAL A 40 -3.11 11.33 -3.59
N THR A 41 -2.02 11.16 -4.33
CA THR A 41 -1.10 10.04 -4.11
C THR A 41 0.36 10.49 -3.97
N SER A 42 1.15 9.71 -3.25
CA SER A 42 2.61 9.86 -3.20
C SER A 42 3.31 9.27 -4.44
N TRP A 43 2.56 8.72 -5.38
CA TRP A 43 3.03 7.98 -6.54
C TRP A 43 2.80 8.77 -7.83
N PRO A 44 3.68 8.64 -8.83
CA PRO A 44 3.36 9.15 -10.17
C PRO A 44 2.06 8.50 -10.68
N LYS A 45 1.27 9.27 -11.41
CA LYS A 45 0.02 8.78 -11.98
C LYS A 45 0.26 7.55 -12.86
N ASN A 46 -0.59 6.53 -12.72
CA ASN A 46 -0.47 5.26 -13.44
C ASN A 46 0.86 4.52 -13.25
N PHE A 47 1.68 4.91 -12.26
CA PHE A 47 2.91 4.17 -11.99
C PHE A 47 2.57 2.72 -11.64
N PRO A 48 3.27 1.75 -12.24
CA PRO A 48 2.96 0.32 -12.05
C PRO A 48 2.84 -0.07 -10.57
N GLY A 49 1.84 -0.87 -10.25
CA GLY A 49 1.54 -1.30 -8.89
C GLY A 49 1.02 -0.18 -7.98
N LEU A 50 1.80 0.87 -7.73
CA LEU A 50 1.49 1.91 -6.76
C LEU A 50 0.44 2.92 -7.26
N GLY A 51 0.75 3.66 -8.32
CA GLY A 51 -0.20 4.62 -8.92
C GLY A 51 -1.39 3.92 -9.55
N ALA A 52 -1.16 2.81 -10.26
CA ALA A 52 -2.22 1.96 -10.80
C ALA A 52 -3.10 1.35 -9.70
N GLY A 53 -2.54 1.02 -8.52
CA GLY A 53 -3.30 0.53 -7.37
C GLY A 53 -4.27 1.56 -6.80
N ALA A 54 -3.90 2.85 -6.80
CA ALA A 54 -4.81 3.92 -6.42
C ALA A 54 -5.98 4.06 -7.41
N GLU A 55 -5.73 3.90 -8.71
CA GLU A 55 -6.78 3.87 -9.74
C GLU A 55 -7.67 2.61 -9.61
N THR A 56 -7.08 1.46 -9.25
CA THR A 56 -7.83 0.23 -8.97
C THR A 56 -8.77 0.40 -7.79
N LEU A 57 -8.33 1.09 -6.73
CA LEU A 57 -9.17 1.41 -5.58
C LEU A 57 -10.36 2.28 -5.97
N ASP A 58 -10.16 3.33 -6.77
CA ASP A 58 -11.25 4.15 -7.32
C ASP A 58 -12.23 3.30 -8.13
N ASN A 59 -11.71 2.47 -9.04
CA ASN A 59 -12.55 1.59 -9.87
C ASN A 59 -13.43 0.66 -9.01
N TYR A 60 -12.90 0.09 -7.93
CA TYR A 60 -13.69 -0.73 -7.00
C TYR A 60 -14.76 0.08 -6.27
N ILE A 61 -14.42 1.28 -5.79
CA ILE A 61 -15.39 2.16 -5.12
C ILE A 61 -16.51 2.55 -6.10
N ASN A 62 -16.16 2.93 -7.31
CA ASN A 62 -17.13 3.30 -8.34
C ASN A 62 -18.06 2.14 -8.68
N LEU A 63 -17.49 0.96 -8.94
CA LEU A 63 -18.23 -0.25 -9.26
C LEU A 63 -19.20 -0.65 -8.13
N LEU A 64 -18.71 -0.76 -6.90
CA LEU A 64 -19.48 -1.18 -5.74
C LEU A 64 -20.58 -0.18 -5.35
N SER A 65 -20.35 1.11 -5.61
CA SER A 65 -21.33 2.16 -5.34
C SER A 65 -22.36 2.35 -6.46
N GLY A 66 -22.24 1.60 -7.57
CA GLY A 66 -23.08 1.81 -8.76
C GLY A 66 -22.91 3.21 -9.36
N GLY A 67 -21.73 3.82 -9.20
CA GLY A 67 -21.41 5.16 -9.69
C GLY A 67 -21.94 6.31 -8.83
N SER A 68 -22.46 6.04 -7.63
CA SER A 68 -22.92 7.08 -6.71
C SER A 68 -21.78 7.75 -5.92
N LEU A 69 -20.64 7.10 -5.78
CA LEU A 69 -19.39 7.64 -5.22
C LEU A 69 -18.27 7.47 -6.23
N ASN A 70 -17.73 8.57 -6.74
CA ASN A 70 -16.65 8.60 -7.70
C ASN A 70 -15.44 9.32 -7.10
N ILE A 71 -14.27 8.75 -7.29
CA ILE A 71 -13.02 9.29 -6.78
C ILE A 71 -12.14 9.71 -7.96
N LYS A 72 -11.78 10.97 -8.06
CA LYS A 72 -10.80 11.41 -9.05
C LYS A 72 -9.40 11.30 -8.47
N VAL A 73 -8.57 10.42 -9.04
CA VAL A 73 -7.19 10.20 -8.61
C VAL A 73 -6.25 11.24 -9.22
N PHE A 74 -5.40 11.81 -8.39
CA PHE A 74 -4.34 12.76 -8.75
C PHE A 74 -2.99 12.17 -8.34
N GLY A 75 -2.10 12.06 -9.30
CA GLY A 75 -0.73 11.59 -9.06
C GLY A 75 0.12 12.60 -8.31
N ALA A 76 1.30 12.16 -7.90
CA ALA A 76 2.30 12.99 -7.24
C ALA A 76 2.59 14.28 -8.05
N ASN A 77 2.63 15.41 -7.37
CA ASN A 77 2.83 16.76 -7.93
C ASN A 77 1.68 17.32 -8.79
N GLU A 78 0.54 16.62 -8.95
CA GLU A 78 -0.60 17.20 -9.66
C GLU A 78 -1.37 18.24 -8.80
N LEU A 79 -1.58 17.95 -7.52
CA LEU A 79 -2.25 18.86 -6.55
C LEU A 79 -1.38 19.17 -5.34
N VAL A 80 -0.54 18.22 -4.92
CA VAL A 80 0.30 18.32 -3.74
C VAL A 80 1.62 17.58 -3.98
N PRO A 81 2.75 18.01 -3.37
CA PRO A 81 3.99 17.24 -3.39
C PRO A 81 3.79 15.85 -2.79
N PRO A 82 4.53 14.82 -3.25
CA PRO A 82 4.35 13.41 -2.83
C PRO A 82 4.34 13.19 -1.32
N LEU A 83 5.21 13.89 -0.58
CA LEU A 83 5.31 13.79 0.87
C LEU A 83 4.40 14.77 1.63
N GLY A 84 3.55 15.52 0.93
CA GLY A 84 2.54 16.41 1.50
C GLY A 84 1.13 15.81 1.57
N VAL A 85 0.93 14.58 1.11
CA VAL A 85 -0.38 13.91 1.03
C VAL A 85 -1.11 13.87 2.37
N PHE A 86 -0.40 13.54 3.45
CA PHE A 86 -0.97 13.46 4.80
C PHE A 86 -1.60 14.79 5.24
N ASP A 87 -0.85 15.87 5.19
CA ASP A 87 -1.31 17.19 5.61
C ASP A 87 -2.44 17.71 4.70
N TYR A 88 -2.35 17.42 3.41
CA TYR A 88 -3.35 17.86 2.45
C TYR A 88 -4.71 17.20 2.69
N VAL A 89 -4.73 15.90 3.00
CA VAL A 89 -5.95 15.16 3.34
C VAL A 89 -6.44 15.54 4.75
N SER A 90 -5.53 15.64 5.72
CA SER A 90 -5.85 16.04 7.10
C SER A 90 -6.58 17.39 7.15
N SER A 91 -6.12 18.37 6.37
CA SER A 91 -6.72 19.71 6.27
C SER A 91 -7.98 19.79 5.40
N GLY A 92 -8.39 18.70 4.74
CA GLY A 92 -9.55 18.67 3.84
C GLY A 92 -9.29 19.20 2.43
N GLY A 93 -8.03 19.31 2.00
CA GLY A 93 -7.66 19.67 0.61
C GLY A 93 -8.08 18.59 -0.40
N ALA A 94 -8.09 17.34 0.02
CA ALA A 94 -8.70 16.20 -0.65
C ALA A 94 -9.39 15.31 0.38
N GLU A 95 -10.37 14.54 -0.08
CA GLU A 95 -11.11 13.62 0.78
C GLU A 95 -10.32 12.33 1.04
N MET A 96 -9.44 11.91 0.13
CA MET A 96 -8.66 10.69 0.24
C MET A 96 -7.19 10.92 -0.16
N GLY A 97 -6.32 10.06 0.37
CA GLY A 97 -4.92 9.96 -0.06
C GLY A 97 -4.46 8.51 -0.12
N HIS A 98 -3.51 8.20 -0.99
CA HIS A 98 -2.89 6.87 -1.08
C HIS A 98 -1.37 7.01 -0.96
N SER A 99 -0.78 6.35 0.08
CA SER A 99 0.62 6.56 0.45
C SER A 99 1.19 5.40 1.27
N GLY A 100 2.36 5.60 1.88
CA GLY A 100 2.96 4.71 2.88
C GLY A 100 3.08 5.41 4.23
N ALA A 101 2.58 4.77 5.28
CA ALA A 101 2.51 5.36 6.62
C ALA A 101 3.88 5.77 7.20
N TYR A 102 4.96 5.13 6.80
CA TYR A 102 6.31 5.48 7.26
C TYR A 102 6.78 6.88 6.86
N TYR A 103 6.20 7.49 5.82
CA TYR A 103 6.55 8.86 5.43
C TYR A 103 6.17 9.89 6.50
N TRP A 104 5.25 9.53 7.38
CA TRP A 104 4.72 10.41 8.42
C TRP A 104 5.42 10.27 9.78
N LYS A 105 6.59 9.62 9.84
CA LYS A 105 7.36 9.46 11.09
C LYS A 105 7.61 10.79 11.83
N GLY A 106 7.72 11.89 11.11
CA GLY A 106 7.86 13.23 11.69
C GLY A 106 6.56 13.81 12.29
N LYS A 107 5.40 13.17 12.04
CA LYS A 107 4.09 13.53 12.61
C LYS A 107 3.75 12.64 13.81
N THR A 108 3.91 11.35 13.62
CA THR A 108 3.74 10.32 14.64
C THR A 108 4.65 9.15 14.33
N GLU A 109 5.54 8.82 15.25
CA GLU A 109 6.52 7.77 15.04
C GLU A 109 5.88 6.39 14.95
N ALA A 110 4.75 6.17 15.64
CA ALA A 110 3.99 4.93 15.59
C ALA A 110 3.43 4.60 14.20
N ALA A 111 3.28 5.58 13.30
CA ALA A 111 2.79 5.34 11.94
C ALA A 111 3.63 4.33 11.17
N GLN A 112 4.93 4.29 11.41
CA GLN A 112 5.87 3.41 10.70
C GLN A 112 5.54 1.93 10.86
N PHE A 113 5.02 1.51 12.00
CA PHE A 113 4.62 0.11 12.26
C PHE A 113 3.54 -0.39 11.31
N PHE A 114 2.65 0.50 10.84
CA PHE A 114 1.55 0.14 9.94
C PHE A 114 1.96 0.07 8.47
N SER A 115 3.21 0.42 8.18
CA SER A 115 3.78 0.17 6.87
C SER A 115 4.68 -1.06 6.90
N SER A 116 5.85 -0.98 7.50
CA SER A 116 6.75 -2.12 7.61
C SER A 116 7.73 -1.97 8.77
N VAL A 117 8.13 -3.11 9.32
CA VAL A 117 9.17 -3.22 10.35
C VAL A 117 10.31 -4.06 9.76
N PRO A 118 11.57 -3.61 9.87
CA PRO A 118 12.71 -4.40 9.41
C PRO A 118 12.74 -5.79 10.07
N PHE A 119 12.92 -6.84 9.26
CA PHE A 119 12.83 -8.27 9.68
C PHE A 119 11.48 -8.66 10.30
N GLY A 120 10.45 -7.85 10.09
CA GLY A 120 9.13 -7.99 10.67
C GLY A 120 8.17 -8.88 9.85
N MET A 121 6.90 -8.50 9.87
CA MET A 121 5.81 -9.27 9.28
C MET A 121 5.89 -9.33 7.75
N THR A 122 5.61 -10.50 7.21
CA THR A 122 5.29 -10.70 5.80
C THR A 122 3.92 -10.07 5.48
N ALA A 123 3.57 -9.96 4.20
CA ALA A 123 2.28 -9.40 3.79
C ALA A 123 1.07 -10.16 4.38
N GLN A 124 1.16 -11.49 4.52
CA GLN A 124 0.09 -12.29 5.09
C GLN A 124 -0.04 -12.04 6.60
N GLU A 125 1.07 -11.98 7.33
CA GLU A 125 1.09 -11.67 8.76
C GLU A 125 0.61 -10.23 9.02
N MET A 126 1.01 -9.27 8.19
CA MET A 126 0.53 -7.89 8.25
C MET A 126 -0.99 -7.82 8.06
N ASN A 127 -1.54 -8.54 7.09
CA ASN A 127 -2.98 -8.62 6.88
C ASN A 127 -3.70 -9.27 8.07
N ALA A 128 -3.14 -10.33 8.66
CA ALA A 128 -3.70 -10.98 9.84
C ALA A 128 -3.75 -10.02 11.03
N TRP A 129 -2.65 -9.31 11.29
CA TRP A 129 -2.57 -8.31 12.35
C TRP A 129 -3.55 -7.15 12.12
N LEU A 130 -3.55 -6.56 10.92
CA LEU A 130 -4.39 -5.39 10.63
C LEU A 130 -5.88 -5.74 10.69
N TYR A 131 -6.30 -6.88 10.15
CA TYR A 131 -7.74 -7.20 10.03
C TYR A 131 -8.31 -7.98 11.21
N TYR A 132 -7.48 -8.71 11.97
CA TYR A 132 -7.95 -9.63 13.03
C TYR A 132 -7.15 -9.53 14.34
N GLY A 133 -6.03 -8.81 14.35
CA GLY A 133 -5.14 -8.66 15.51
C GLY A 133 -5.11 -7.25 16.10
N ASP A 134 -6.22 -6.50 15.98
CA ASP A 134 -6.41 -5.14 16.49
C ASP A 134 -5.50 -4.06 15.87
N GLY A 135 -4.67 -4.40 14.88
CA GLY A 135 -3.75 -3.47 14.24
C GLY A 135 -4.45 -2.27 13.59
N LEU A 136 -5.59 -2.50 12.93
CA LEU A 136 -6.36 -1.40 12.33
C LEU A 136 -6.96 -0.46 13.38
N GLN A 137 -7.43 -0.98 14.51
CA GLN A 137 -7.96 -0.17 15.60
C GLN A 137 -6.86 0.71 16.24
N LEU A 138 -5.65 0.17 16.36
CA LEU A 138 -4.49 0.94 16.81
C LEU A 138 -4.10 2.01 15.80
N TRP A 139 -4.13 1.69 14.51
CA TRP A 139 -3.86 2.67 13.46
C TRP A 139 -4.84 3.85 13.49
N GLU A 140 -6.13 3.55 13.65
CA GLU A 140 -7.16 4.59 13.84
C GLU A 140 -6.90 5.46 15.09
N LYS A 141 -6.41 4.86 16.19
CA LYS A 141 -6.01 5.62 17.40
C LYS A 141 -4.83 6.54 17.12
N VAL A 142 -3.80 6.05 16.40
CA VAL A 142 -2.61 6.84 16.04
C VAL A 142 -2.98 8.04 15.15
N TYR A 143 -3.96 7.88 14.26
CA TYR A 143 -4.36 8.94 13.32
C TYR A 143 -5.52 9.82 13.82
N LYS A 144 -6.07 9.53 15.00
CA LYS A 144 -7.26 10.20 15.54
C LYS A 144 -7.13 11.72 15.60
N ASP A 145 -5.98 12.20 16.05
CA ASP A 145 -5.75 13.63 16.30
C ASP A 145 -5.36 14.40 15.03
N PHE A 146 -5.18 13.68 13.91
CA PHE A 146 -4.89 14.25 12.59
C PHE A 146 -6.12 14.37 11.69
N ASN A 147 -7.32 14.14 12.21
CA ASN A 147 -8.57 14.15 11.43
C ASN A 147 -8.55 13.15 10.25
N LEU A 148 -7.93 11.99 10.45
CA LEU A 148 -7.76 10.96 9.43
C LEU A 148 -8.35 9.61 9.86
N VAL A 149 -8.85 8.86 8.88
CA VAL A 149 -9.26 7.46 8.99
C VAL A 149 -8.36 6.65 8.07
N PRO A 150 -7.46 5.81 8.58
CA PRO A 150 -6.61 4.95 7.76
C PRO A 150 -7.31 3.65 7.36
N ARG A 151 -6.97 3.14 6.18
CA ARG A 151 -7.32 1.79 5.72
C ARG A 151 -6.14 1.16 4.98
N PRO A 152 -5.80 -0.11 5.22
CA PRO A 152 -4.85 -0.81 4.36
C PRO A 152 -5.46 -0.95 2.96
N ALA A 153 -4.73 -0.46 1.95
CA ALA A 153 -5.23 -0.38 0.58
C ALA A 153 -4.19 -0.78 -0.47
N GLY A 154 -3.19 -1.52 -0.05
CA GLY A 154 -2.15 -2.09 -0.90
C GLY A 154 -1.10 -2.81 -0.09
N ASN A 155 -0.41 -3.74 -0.72
CA ASN A 155 0.79 -4.38 -0.18
C ASN A 155 1.70 -4.77 -1.34
N THR A 156 2.98 -4.49 -1.23
CA THR A 156 3.94 -4.78 -2.31
C THR A 156 4.52 -6.19 -2.23
N GLY A 157 4.22 -6.92 -1.15
CA GLY A 157 4.92 -8.16 -0.85
C GLY A 157 6.36 -7.91 -0.40
N VAL A 158 7.16 -8.97 -0.35
CA VAL A 158 8.57 -8.86 0.01
C VAL A 158 9.33 -8.01 -1.01
N GLN A 159 10.12 -7.07 -0.50
CA GLN A 159 10.93 -6.20 -1.33
C GLN A 159 12.34 -6.75 -1.59
N MET A 160 13.06 -6.09 -2.49
CA MET A 160 14.50 -6.28 -2.65
C MET A 160 15.27 -5.35 -1.72
N GLY A 161 16.51 -5.72 -1.40
CA GLY A 161 17.39 -4.93 -0.53
C GLY A 161 17.88 -3.62 -1.15
N GLY A 162 17.75 -3.49 -2.47
CA GLY A 162 17.99 -2.25 -3.19
C GLY A 162 19.13 -2.31 -4.21
N TRP A 163 19.38 -1.16 -4.82
CA TRP A 163 20.37 -0.89 -5.86
C TRP A 163 21.56 -0.13 -5.29
N PHE A 164 22.77 -0.57 -5.64
CA PHE A 164 24.00 -0.06 -5.08
C PHE A 164 25.03 0.24 -6.18
N ASN A 165 25.73 1.36 -6.06
CA ASN A 165 26.85 1.71 -6.94
C ASN A 165 28.17 1.03 -6.55
N LYS A 166 28.27 0.56 -5.32
CA LYS A 166 29.41 -0.24 -4.80
C LYS A 166 28.92 -1.56 -4.22
N GLU A 167 29.80 -2.52 -4.17
CA GLU A 167 29.55 -3.82 -3.59
C GLU A 167 29.50 -3.74 -2.06
N ILE A 168 28.63 -4.51 -1.45
CA ILE A 168 28.52 -4.67 -0.01
C ILE A 168 29.05 -6.06 0.34
N ASN A 169 30.25 -6.12 0.86
CA ASN A 169 30.93 -7.36 1.22
C ASN A 169 31.01 -7.57 2.73
N SER A 170 30.90 -6.49 3.51
CA SER A 170 31.04 -6.51 4.97
C SER A 170 30.17 -5.40 5.62
N THR A 171 30.09 -5.40 6.94
CA THR A 171 29.46 -4.33 7.71
C THR A 171 30.16 -2.98 7.56
N ASP A 172 31.46 -2.97 7.24
CA ASP A 172 32.22 -1.74 7.05
C ASP A 172 31.79 -0.98 5.79
N ASP A 173 31.26 -1.67 4.79
CA ASP A 173 30.76 -1.05 3.55
C ASP A 173 29.47 -0.23 3.77
N LEU A 174 28.84 -0.39 4.91
CA LEU A 174 27.70 0.43 5.31
C LEU A 174 28.10 1.80 5.86
N LYS A 175 29.35 1.95 6.34
CA LYS A 175 29.84 3.20 6.92
C LYS A 175 29.91 4.31 5.86
N GLY A 176 29.21 5.42 6.14
CA GLY A 176 29.13 6.56 5.24
C GLY A 176 28.32 6.31 3.96
N LEU A 177 27.67 5.16 3.81
CA LEU A 177 26.81 4.85 2.66
C LEU A 177 25.62 5.81 2.61
N LYS A 178 25.55 6.64 1.59
CA LYS A 178 24.41 7.53 1.34
C LYS A 178 23.34 6.74 0.60
N MET A 179 22.27 6.37 1.33
CA MET A 179 21.22 5.54 0.77
C MET A 179 19.84 6.17 0.96
N ARG A 180 19.06 6.21 -0.11
CA ARG A 180 17.63 6.48 0.02
C ARG A 180 16.97 5.23 0.60
N ILE A 181 16.50 5.36 1.84
CA ILE A 181 15.80 4.33 2.58
C ILE A 181 14.93 5.01 3.66
N PRO A 182 13.59 5.04 3.51
CA PRO A 182 12.70 5.72 4.46
C PRO A 182 12.42 4.88 5.70
N GLY A 183 11.68 5.46 6.63
CA GLY A 183 11.12 4.77 7.78
C GLY A 183 12.15 4.15 8.70
N LEU A 184 11.79 3.02 9.30
CA LEU A 184 12.62 2.27 10.25
C LEU A 184 13.88 1.68 9.61
N GLY A 185 13.84 1.33 8.32
CA GLY A 185 15.02 0.89 7.58
C GLY A 185 16.11 1.96 7.57
N GLY A 186 15.73 3.22 7.39
CA GLY A 186 16.65 4.36 7.46
C GLY A 186 17.27 4.53 8.84
N GLU A 187 16.49 4.38 9.90
CA GLU A 187 17.01 4.45 11.28
C GLU A 187 18.03 3.34 11.57
N VAL A 188 17.72 2.12 11.13
CA VAL A 188 18.65 0.97 11.26
C VAL A 188 19.93 1.21 10.48
N LEU A 189 19.84 1.73 9.24
CA LEU A 189 21.02 2.08 8.45
C LEU A 189 21.87 3.17 9.10
N ALA A 190 21.26 4.21 9.65
CA ALA A 190 21.96 5.28 10.37
C ALA A 190 22.81 4.72 11.53
N ARG A 191 22.23 3.82 12.33
CA ARG A 191 22.97 3.16 13.43
C ARG A 191 24.03 2.18 12.96
N ALA A 192 23.88 1.63 11.77
CA ALA A 192 24.92 0.83 11.14
C ALA A 192 26.09 1.69 10.57
N GLY A 193 26.00 3.01 10.66
CA GLY A 193 27.00 3.96 10.21
C GLY A 193 26.75 4.58 8.83
N GLY A 194 25.61 4.28 8.19
CA GLY A 194 25.22 4.88 6.92
C GLY A 194 24.51 6.25 7.09
N THR A 195 24.19 6.86 5.97
CA THR A 195 23.51 8.16 5.89
C THR A 195 22.20 7.98 5.10
N PRO A 196 21.06 7.78 5.79
CA PRO A 196 19.78 7.60 5.14
C PRO A 196 19.20 8.91 4.60
N PHE A 197 18.52 8.82 3.46
CA PHE A 197 17.75 9.90 2.86
C PHE A 197 16.30 9.44 2.65
N THR A 198 15.36 10.37 2.79
CA THR A 198 13.97 10.18 2.37
C THR A 198 13.71 11.06 1.16
N LEU A 199 13.58 10.44 -0.02
CA LEU A 199 13.32 11.10 -1.30
C LEU A 199 12.02 10.53 -1.88
N ALA A 200 11.29 11.38 -2.58
CA ALA A 200 10.14 10.95 -3.38
C ALA A 200 10.60 10.06 -4.55
N GLY A 201 9.73 9.13 -5.00
CA GLY A 201 10.08 8.19 -6.08
C GLY A 201 10.60 8.86 -7.34
N SER A 202 10.03 10.01 -7.72
CA SER A 202 10.46 10.78 -8.90
C SER A 202 11.88 11.34 -8.83
N GLU A 203 12.49 11.40 -7.64
CA GLU A 203 13.84 11.97 -7.43
C GLU A 203 14.94 10.90 -7.40
N ILE A 204 14.55 9.62 -7.22
CA ILE A 204 15.48 8.52 -6.94
C ILE A 204 16.45 8.28 -8.09
N PHE A 205 15.94 8.10 -9.32
CA PHE A 205 16.78 7.78 -10.47
C PHE A 205 17.89 8.82 -10.68
N THR A 206 17.53 10.09 -10.70
CA THR A 206 18.49 11.20 -10.90
C THR A 206 19.48 11.28 -9.74
N SER A 207 19.04 11.15 -8.50
CA SER A 207 19.92 11.19 -7.32
C SER A 207 20.94 10.04 -7.30
N LEU A 208 20.51 8.84 -7.73
CA LEU A 208 21.39 7.67 -7.84
C LEU A 208 22.38 7.82 -9.01
N GLN A 209 21.90 8.28 -10.17
CA GLN A 209 22.70 8.47 -11.37
C GLN A 209 23.78 9.55 -11.18
N THR A 210 23.47 10.64 -10.49
CA THR A 210 24.39 11.77 -10.26
C THR A 210 25.30 11.57 -9.06
N GLY A 211 25.12 10.50 -8.26
CA GLY A 211 25.94 10.21 -7.07
C GLY A 211 25.59 11.07 -5.85
N VAL A 212 24.42 11.74 -5.84
CA VAL A 212 23.86 12.38 -4.63
C VAL A 212 23.63 11.31 -3.56
N ILE A 213 23.16 10.13 -3.98
CA ILE A 213 23.09 8.92 -3.17
C ILE A 213 23.93 7.81 -3.81
N ASP A 214 24.50 6.93 -2.98
CA ASP A 214 25.29 5.77 -3.40
C ASP A 214 24.43 4.53 -3.63
N ALA A 215 23.25 4.50 -3.00
CA ALA A 215 22.32 3.38 -3.03
C ALA A 215 20.86 3.84 -2.85
N THR A 216 19.94 2.99 -3.25
CA THR A 216 18.51 3.19 -3.02
C THR A 216 17.81 1.85 -2.89
N GLU A 217 16.83 1.75 -2.03
CA GLU A 217 15.73 0.81 -2.19
C GLU A 217 14.53 1.55 -2.84
N TRP A 218 13.59 0.79 -3.40
CA TRP A 218 12.30 1.31 -3.80
C TRP A 218 11.20 0.29 -3.50
N VAL A 219 11.07 -0.77 -4.29
CA VAL A 219 10.15 -1.88 -4.00
C VAL A 219 10.79 -3.22 -4.37
N GLY A 220 10.90 -3.50 -5.66
CA GLY A 220 11.36 -4.77 -6.17
C GLY A 220 11.36 -4.78 -7.69
N PRO A 221 11.63 -5.94 -8.33
CA PRO A 221 11.94 -6.01 -9.76
C PRO A 221 10.95 -5.28 -10.66
N TYR A 222 9.64 -5.41 -10.39
CA TYR A 222 8.60 -4.80 -11.20
C TYR A 222 8.66 -3.28 -11.24
N ASN A 223 8.70 -2.65 -10.06
CA ASN A 223 8.75 -1.19 -9.93
C ASN A 223 10.14 -0.63 -10.28
N ASP A 224 11.19 -1.31 -9.86
CA ASP A 224 12.57 -0.88 -10.08
C ASP A 224 12.91 -0.88 -11.58
N ARG A 225 12.35 -1.83 -12.34
CA ARG A 225 12.41 -1.83 -13.79
C ARG A 225 11.70 -0.62 -14.40
N ALA A 226 10.51 -0.27 -13.87
CA ALA A 226 9.74 0.87 -14.37
C ALA A 226 10.48 2.20 -14.16
N PHE A 227 11.21 2.35 -13.04
CA PHE A 227 12.10 3.50 -12.83
C PHE A 227 13.43 3.39 -13.57
N GLY A 228 13.76 2.25 -14.15
CA GLY A 228 15.01 2.06 -14.87
C GLY A 228 16.24 2.04 -13.97
N LEU A 229 16.13 1.67 -12.68
CA LEU A 229 17.20 1.75 -11.69
C LEU A 229 18.45 0.95 -12.08
N HIS A 230 18.28 -0.13 -12.85
CA HIS A 230 19.38 -0.93 -13.44
C HIS A 230 20.31 -0.13 -14.38
N LYS A 231 19.88 1.05 -14.84
CA LYS A 231 20.72 1.95 -15.66
C LYS A 231 21.53 2.93 -14.82
N ALA A 232 21.15 3.09 -13.55
CA ALA A 232 21.79 4.02 -12.62
C ALA A 232 22.70 3.34 -11.59
N ALA A 233 22.52 2.03 -11.32
CA ALA A 233 23.34 1.27 -10.38
C ALA A 233 23.70 -0.12 -10.91
N LYS A 234 24.76 -0.73 -10.36
CA LYS A 234 25.36 -1.96 -10.86
C LYS A 234 24.88 -3.21 -10.12
N PHE A 235 24.69 -3.10 -8.81
CA PHE A 235 24.43 -4.23 -7.93
C PHE A 235 23.01 -4.17 -7.40
N TYR A 236 22.30 -5.30 -7.46
CA TYR A 236 20.93 -5.44 -6.98
C TYR A 236 20.88 -6.49 -5.87
N TYR A 237 20.62 -6.05 -4.64
CA TYR A 237 20.73 -6.90 -3.47
C TYR A 237 19.39 -7.45 -2.98
N TYR A 238 19.45 -8.66 -2.38
CA TYR A 238 18.36 -9.30 -1.63
C TYR A 238 18.90 -9.93 -0.35
N PRO A 239 18.05 -10.25 0.65
CA PRO A 239 16.61 -9.93 0.75
C PRO A 239 16.35 -8.46 1.09
N GLY A 240 15.10 -8.04 0.91
CA GLY A 240 14.59 -6.75 1.38
C GLY A 240 14.33 -6.76 2.88
N TRP A 241 15.39 -6.79 3.65
CA TRP A 241 15.39 -6.91 5.11
C TRP A 241 14.58 -5.82 5.82
N HIS A 242 14.47 -4.66 5.21
CA HIS A 242 13.81 -3.47 5.74
C HIS A 242 12.28 -3.51 5.56
N GLU A 243 11.80 -4.15 4.49
CA GLU A 243 10.38 -4.19 4.13
C GLU A 243 9.93 -5.59 3.66
N PRO A 244 9.72 -6.55 4.60
CA PRO A 244 9.32 -7.91 4.22
C PRO A 244 7.87 -8.04 3.74
N GLY A 245 7.01 -7.06 4.04
CA GLY A 245 5.62 -7.05 3.61
C GLY A 245 4.91 -5.72 3.85
N PRO A 246 5.40 -4.63 3.23
CA PRO A 246 4.90 -3.29 3.53
C PRO A 246 3.46 -3.11 3.09
N SER A 247 2.62 -2.68 4.03
CA SER A 247 1.26 -2.24 3.76
C SER A 247 1.27 -0.78 3.29
N LEU A 248 0.43 -0.49 2.31
CA LEU A 248 0.14 0.86 1.86
C LEU A 248 -1.22 1.30 2.37
N GLU A 249 -1.34 2.59 2.60
CA GLU A 249 -2.55 3.16 3.18
C GLU A 249 -3.41 3.90 2.17
N CYS A 250 -4.71 3.81 2.39
CA CYS A 250 -5.67 4.83 2.02
C CYS A 250 -5.98 5.65 3.27
N ILE A 251 -5.61 6.91 3.31
CA ILE A 251 -6.03 7.84 4.35
C ILE A 251 -7.24 8.65 3.87
N ILE A 252 -8.21 8.83 4.75
CA ILE A 252 -9.47 9.48 4.42
C ILE A 252 -9.69 10.62 5.42
N ASN A 253 -10.03 11.81 4.94
CA ASN A 253 -10.45 12.90 5.82
C ASN A 253 -11.65 12.45 6.65
N LYS A 254 -11.53 12.54 7.97
CA LYS A 254 -12.51 11.99 8.91
C LYS A 254 -13.87 12.66 8.81
N ASP A 255 -13.89 13.97 8.57
CA ASP A 255 -15.16 14.71 8.43
C ASP A 255 -15.87 14.29 7.14
N ALA A 256 -15.12 14.18 6.03
CA ALA A 256 -15.64 13.68 4.77
C ALA A 256 -16.20 12.25 4.91
N TYR A 257 -15.44 11.35 5.57
CA TYR A 257 -15.85 9.96 5.81
C TYR A 257 -17.11 9.89 6.68
N ASN A 258 -17.22 10.68 7.75
CA ASN A 258 -18.36 10.70 8.65
C ASN A 258 -19.64 11.24 7.99
N ASN A 259 -19.50 12.09 6.97
CA ASN A 259 -20.61 12.63 6.18
C ASN A 259 -21.16 11.64 5.15
N LEU A 260 -20.50 10.51 4.93
CA LEU A 260 -21.01 9.44 4.06
C LEU A 260 -22.10 8.60 4.75
N SER A 261 -22.98 8.03 3.95
CA SER A 261 -23.85 6.97 4.43
C SER A 261 -23.05 5.76 4.91
N LYS A 262 -23.60 4.98 5.84
CA LYS A 262 -22.99 3.72 6.29
C LYS A 262 -22.69 2.75 5.14
N GLN A 263 -23.53 2.75 4.12
CA GLN A 263 -23.31 1.97 2.91
C GLN A 263 -22.05 2.41 2.18
N HIS A 264 -21.84 3.72 1.94
CA HIS A 264 -20.65 4.22 1.28
C HIS A 264 -19.38 4.01 2.12
N GLN A 265 -19.45 4.16 3.46
CA GLN A 265 -18.35 3.81 4.35
C GLN A 265 -17.95 2.34 4.18
N SER A 266 -18.90 1.41 4.21
CA SER A 266 -18.66 -0.02 4.01
C SER A 266 -18.11 -0.34 2.62
N ILE A 267 -18.56 0.37 1.58
CA ILE A 267 -18.02 0.22 0.21
C ILE A 267 -16.54 0.59 0.18
N ILE A 268 -16.14 1.71 0.79
CA ILE A 268 -14.72 2.10 0.86
C ILE A 268 -13.91 1.05 1.61
N ASP A 269 -14.39 0.57 2.76
CA ASP A 269 -13.69 -0.44 3.57
C ASP A 269 -13.48 -1.75 2.80
N ILE A 270 -14.48 -2.19 2.04
CA ILE A 270 -14.40 -3.41 1.21
C ILE A 270 -13.48 -3.18 0.01
N ALA A 271 -13.60 -2.03 -0.66
CA ALA A 271 -12.75 -1.67 -1.80
C ALA A 271 -11.27 -1.60 -1.41
N CYS A 272 -10.94 -1.04 -0.24
CA CYS A 272 -9.58 -1.02 0.28
C CYS A 272 -9.03 -2.44 0.50
N LYS A 273 -9.83 -3.36 1.08
CA LYS A 273 -9.44 -4.77 1.25
C LYS A 273 -9.21 -5.45 -0.09
N ALA A 274 -10.08 -5.22 -1.08
CA ALA A 274 -9.94 -5.77 -2.41
C ALA A 274 -8.68 -5.24 -3.10
N ALA A 275 -8.44 -3.93 -3.06
CA ALA A 275 -7.25 -3.30 -3.63
C ALA A 275 -5.95 -3.79 -2.97
N ASN A 276 -5.97 -4.05 -1.66
CA ASN A 276 -4.83 -4.61 -0.93
C ASN A 276 -4.44 -6.00 -1.46
N ILE A 277 -5.40 -6.89 -1.67
CA ILE A 277 -5.15 -8.25 -2.21
C ILE A 277 -4.81 -8.21 -3.70
N ASP A 278 -5.45 -7.34 -4.46
CA ASP A 278 -5.16 -7.16 -5.89
C ASP A 278 -3.72 -6.72 -6.11
N MET A 279 -3.27 -5.70 -5.37
CA MET A 279 -1.92 -5.17 -5.49
C MET A 279 -0.86 -6.22 -5.19
N ILE A 280 -0.95 -6.98 -4.09
CA ILE A 280 0.04 -8.02 -3.78
C ILE A 280 0.08 -9.10 -4.85
N SER A 281 -1.08 -9.46 -5.42
CA SER A 281 -1.18 -10.46 -6.48
C SER A 281 -0.51 -9.97 -7.77
N ASP A 282 -0.71 -8.69 -8.12
CA ASP A 282 -0.06 -8.04 -9.25
C ASP A 282 1.47 -8.02 -9.10
N TYR A 283 1.95 -7.62 -7.92
CA TYR A 283 3.39 -7.60 -7.62
C TYR A 283 4.02 -8.99 -7.68
N MET A 284 3.41 -9.98 -7.05
CA MET A 284 3.93 -11.36 -7.06
C MET A 284 4.06 -11.91 -8.49
N SER A 285 3.06 -11.65 -9.33
CA SER A 285 3.06 -12.08 -10.73
C SER A 285 4.14 -11.37 -11.55
N LYS A 286 4.24 -10.04 -11.43
CA LYS A 286 5.09 -9.22 -12.31
C LYS A 286 6.52 -9.11 -11.85
N ASN A 287 6.80 -9.27 -10.55
CA ASN A 287 8.17 -9.33 -10.04
C ASN A 287 8.98 -10.45 -10.68
N TYR A 288 8.39 -11.63 -10.89
CA TYR A 288 9.05 -12.74 -11.55
C TYR A 288 9.50 -12.36 -12.98
N GLN A 289 8.60 -11.80 -13.77
CA GLN A 289 8.90 -11.39 -15.15
C GLN A 289 9.96 -10.28 -15.21
N ALA A 290 9.92 -9.35 -14.27
CA ALA A 290 10.91 -8.27 -14.19
C ALA A 290 12.28 -8.79 -13.74
N LEU A 291 12.32 -9.80 -12.86
CA LEU A 291 13.57 -10.44 -12.46
C LEU A 291 14.23 -11.17 -13.63
N GLU A 292 13.46 -11.90 -14.43
CA GLU A 292 13.97 -12.51 -15.68
C GLU A 292 14.55 -11.47 -16.65
N PHE A 293 13.91 -10.31 -16.76
CA PHE A 293 14.45 -9.20 -17.55
C PHE A 293 15.82 -8.76 -17.02
N PHE A 294 15.98 -8.54 -15.71
CA PHE A 294 17.26 -8.14 -15.13
C PHE A 294 18.37 -9.20 -15.31
N GLN A 295 18.01 -10.48 -15.27
CA GLN A 295 18.96 -11.55 -15.57
C GLN A 295 19.44 -11.51 -17.03
N LYS A 296 18.54 -11.24 -17.99
CA LYS A 296 18.88 -11.06 -19.41
C LYS A 296 19.74 -9.82 -19.64
N GLU A 297 19.48 -8.75 -18.92
CA GLU A 297 20.31 -7.53 -18.93
C GLU A 297 21.64 -7.68 -18.16
N LYS A 298 21.93 -8.87 -17.61
CA LYS A 298 23.15 -9.18 -16.86
C LYS A 298 23.36 -8.31 -15.62
N VAL A 299 22.30 -7.85 -14.98
CA VAL A 299 22.35 -7.14 -13.70
C VAL A 299 23.01 -8.04 -12.66
N GLN A 300 23.90 -7.49 -11.85
CA GLN A 300 24.59 -8.23 -10.79
C GLN A 300 23.66 -8.38 -9.57
N ILE A 301 22.86 -9.44 -9.58
CA ILE A 301 21.96 -9.77 -8.47
C ILE A 301 22.78 -10.50 -7.40
N LYS A 302 22.79 -9.97 -6.17
CA LYS A 302 23.62 -10.45 -5.08
C LYS A 302 22.81 -10.63 -3.77
N GLN A 303 23.22 -11.61 -2.99
CA GLN A 303 22.72 -11.75 -1.63
C GLN A 303 23.58 -10.92 -0.68
N PHE A 304 22.95 -10.24 0.29
CA PHE A 304 23.71 -9.62 1.36
C PHE A 304 24.51 -10.67 2.15
N PRO A 305 25.75 -10.35 2.56
CA PRO A 305 26.48 -11.21 3.48
C PRO A 305 25.70 -11.48 4.77
N LYS A 306 25.82 -12.69 5.30
CA LYS A 306 25.14 -13.09 6.55
C LYS A 306 25.47 -12.18 7.73
N GLU A 307 26.72 -11.75 7.83
CA GLU A 307 27.17 -10.85 8.90
C GLU A 307 26.48 -9.46 8.81
N VAL A 308 26.29 -8.94 7.59
CA VAL A 308 25.57 -7.68 7.35
C VAL A 308 24.12 -7.81 7.82
N LEU A 309 23.43 -8.88 7.40
CA LEU A 309 22.04 -9.14 7.82
C LEU A 309 21.93 -9.34 9.33
N SER A 310 22.87 -10.07 9.95
CA SER A 310 22.90 -10.29 11.40
C SER A 310 23.09 -8.98 12.17
N LYS A 311 23.98 -8.10 11.70
CA LYS A 311 24.21 -6.78 12.29
C LYS A 311 22.96 -5.89 12.18
N LEU A 312 22.36 -5.82 10.99
CA LEU A 312 21.13 -5.03 10.75
C LEU A 312 19.97 -5.54 11.60
N ASN A 313 19.83 -6.86 11.75
CA ASN A 313 18.78 -7.45 12.62
C ASN A 313 18.98 -7.09 14.10
N SER A 314 20.22 -7.16 14.61
CA SER A 314 20.51 -6.74 15.99
C SER A 314 20.14 -5.27 16.22
N ILE A 315 20.57 -4.40 15.31
CA ILE A 315 20.28 -2.96 15.38
C ILE A 315 18.76 -2.72 15.27
N SER A 316 18.05 -3.47 14.41
CA SER A 316 16.60 -3.36 14.27
C SER A 316 15.88 -3.59 15.60
N LYS A 317 16.27 -4.61 16.35
CA LYS A 317 15.68 -4.91 17.68
C LYS A 317 15.90 -3.76 18.66
N GLU A 318 17.08 -3.16 18.66
CA GLU A 318 17.40 -2.00 19.51
C GLU A 318 16.54 -0.78 19.13
N VAL A 319 16.45 -0.45 17.84
CA VAL A 319 15.63 0.65 17.31
C VAL A 319 14.16 0.48 17.68
N LEU A 320 13.62 -0.72 17.50
CA LEU A 320 12.22 -1.01 17.81
C LEU A 320 11.92 -0.89 19.31
N LEU A 321 12.82 -1.40 20.15
CA LEU A 321 12.66 -1.31 21.59
C LEU A 321 12.71 0.16 22.06
N GLU A 322 13.62 0.96 21.54
CA GLU A 322 13.68 2.39 21.86
C GLU A 322 12.44 3.15 21.39
N LEU A 323 11.99 2.85 20.17
CA LEU A 323 10.77 3.45 19.63
C LEU A 323 9.55 3.11 20.49
N SER A 324 9.43 1.87 20.93
CA SER A 324 8.33 1.42 21.79
C SER A 324 8.31 2.14 23.15
N ASN A 325 9.46 2.60 23.64
CA ASN A 325 9.57 3.29 24.93
C ASN A 325 9.33 4.81 24.84
N LYS A 326 9.13 5.38 23.65
CA LYS A 326 8.94 6.84 23.50
C LYS A 326 7.58 7.32 24.01
N ASP A 327 6.53 6.55 23.77
CA ASP A 327 5.18 6.87 24.23
C ASP A 327 4.34 5.59 24.40
N ASN A 328 3.23 5.72 25.13
CA ASN A 328 2.36 4.61 25.46
C ASN A 328 1.69 3.99 24.22
N LEU A 329 1.43 4.78 23.18
CA LEU A 329 0.79 4.32 21.96
C LEU A 329 1.77 3.51 21.10
N SER A 330 3.00 4.01 20.94
CA SER A 330 4.10 3.27 20.28
C SER A 330 4.36 1.93 20.98
N LYS A 331 4.28 1.91 22.32
CA LYS A 331 4.42 0.67 23.11
C LYS A 331 3.29 -0.31 22.81
N GLN A 332 2.03 0.13 22.81
CA GLN A 332 0.89 -0.72 22.51
C GLN A 332 1.00 -1.33 21.11
N VAL A 333 1.38 -0.53 20.12
CA VAL A 333 1.56 -0.97 18.73
C VAL A 333 2.68 -2.02 18.64
N TYR A 334 3.81 -1.77 19.29
CA TYR A 334 4.94 -2.68 19.32
C TYR A 334 4.58 -4.03 19.96
N ASP A 335 4.01 -4.00 21.18
CA ASP A 335 3.67 -5.21 21.93
C ASP A 335 2.69 -6.12 21.15
N LEU A 336 1.67 -5.53 20.49
CA LEU A 336 0.70 -6.28 19.68
C LEU A 336 1.29 -6.75 18.34
N SER A 337 2.19 -6.00 17.73
CA SER A 337 2.85 -6.43 16.49
C SER A 337 3.80 -7.62 16.72
N LEU A 338 4.47 -7.67 17.88
CA LEU A 338 5.39 -8.78 18.23
C LEU A 338 4.70 -10.12 18.29
N ILE A 339 3.44 -10.21 18.71
CA ILE A 339 2.68 -11.46 18.77
C ILE A 339 2.64 -12.11 17.38
N HIS A 340 2.41 -11.31 16.33
CA HIS A 340 2.32 -11.79 14.96
C HIS A 340 3.69 -12.07 14.31
N ILE A 341 4.76 -11.41 14.76
CA ILE A 341 6.14 -11.70 14.30
C ILE A 341 6.69 -12.99 14.90
N SER A 342 6.27 -13.31 16.12
CA SER A 342 6.78 -14.47 16.90
C SER A 342 5.92 -15.71 16.76
N GLU A 343 5.01 -15.78 15.78
CA GLU A 343 4.13 -16.93 15.57
C GLU A 343 4.92 -18.24 15.43
N PRO A 344 4.60 -19.29 16.24
CA PRO A 344 5.34 -20.55 16.23
C PRO A 344 5.17 -21.35 14.94
N THR A 345 4.20 -21.01 14.11
CA THR A 345 3.94 -21.65 12.81
C THR A 345 4.78 -21.05 11.67
N ARG A 346 5.55 -19.98 11.94
CA ARG A 346 6.40 -19.33 10.94
C ARG A 346 7.55 -20.27 10.53
N PRO A 347 7.66 -20.69 9.25
CA PRO A 347 8.80 -21.47 8.78
C PRO A 347 10.04 -20.55 8.76
N TYR A 348 11.11 -20.98 9.40
CA TYR A 348 12.39 -20.29 9.48
C TYR A 348 13.22 -20.50 8.21
#